data_b239052e8695ab8958a71047f1b7fbd3
#
_entry.id   b239052e8695ab8958a71047f1b7fbd3
#
_cell.length_a   1.000
_cell.length_b   1.000
_cell.length_c   1.000
_cell.angle_alpha   90.00
_cell.angle_beta   90.00
_cell.angle_gamma   90.00
#
_symmetry.space_group_name_H-M   'P 1'
#
loop_
_entity.id
_entity.type
_entity.pdbx_description
1 polymer ?
#
loop_
_entity_poly.entity_id
_entity_poly.type
_entity_poly.pdbx_seq_one_letter_code
_entity_poly.pdbx_strand_id
1 'polypeptide(L)'
;MAKEFIVAIEIGSSKITGIAGLKSKDGGITVLAVAKEDSSESIRKGVAYNLDRTTSCLKKVISKLRGTLRTEIAYAYVGIGGQSIRGIKNTVIKELPDDTVISQDMVDELMDSNRSMSYPDQDILDAITQEYKVDMQYQL
;
A
#
# COMPACT_ATOMS: atom_id res chain seq x y z
N MET A 1 10.63 16.39 20.85
CA MET A 1 9.82 15.97 19.68
C MET A 1 10.21 14.53 19.34
N ALA A 2 9.26 13.60 19.36
CA ALA A 2 9.50 12.23 18.92
C ALA A 2 9.89 12.27 17.42
N LYS A 3 11.01 11.61 17.08
CA LYS A 3 11.42 11.47 15.69
C LYS A 3 10.42 10.52 15.02
N GLU A 4 9.72 10.98 14.01
CA GLU A 4 8.77 10.17 13.25
C GLU A 4 9.56 9.29 12.28
N PHE A 5 9.60 7.99 12.55
CA PHE A 5 10.24 7.01 11.69
C PHE A 5 9.26 6.55 10.61
N ILE A 6 9.75 6.44 9.40
CA ILE A 6 9.06 5.74 8.33
C ILE A 6 9.58 4.30 8.34
N VAL A 7 8.67 3.34 8.44
CA VAL A 7 8.99 1.92 8.36
C VAL A 7 8.30 1.33 7.15
N ALA A 8 9.04 0.56 6.36
CA ALA A 8 8.51 -0.20 5.24
C ALA A 8 8.93 -1.67 5.36
N ILE A 9 8.01 -2.57 5.06
CA ILE A 9 8.22 -4.01 5.09
C ILE A 9 7.78 -4.60 3.75
N GLU A 10 8.66 -5.32 3.08
CA GLU A 10 8.36 -6.10 1.90
C GLU A 10 8.20 -7.58 2.28
N ILE A 11 7.08 -8.17 1.86
CA ILE A 11 6.77 -9.57 2.07
C ILE A 11 7.08 -10.34 0.77
N GLY A 12 8.33 -10.76 0.62
CA GLY A 12 8.82 -11.44 -0.58
C GLY A 12 8.88 -12.96 -0.43
N SER A 13 8.99 -13.68 -1.55
CA SER A 13 9.03 -15.17 -1.59
C SER A 13 10.34 -15.77 -1.10
N SER A 14 11.44 -15.03 -1.16
CA SER A 14 12.75 -15.49 -0.69
C SER A 14 13.13 -14.90 0.66
N LYS A 15 12.65 -13.70 0.94
CA LYS A 15 12.95 -13.00 2.18
C LYS A 15 11.85 -11.98 2.51
N ILE A 16 11.63 -11.75 3.79
CA ILE A 16 10.93 -10.57 4.29
C ILE A 16 11.98 -9.55 4.66
N THR A 17 11.85 -8.34 4.13
CA THR A 17 12.78 -7.24 4.38
C THR A 17 12.06 -6.09 5.04
N GLY A 18 12.60 -5.61 6.14
CA GLY A 18 12.13 -4.38 6.79
C GLY A 18 13.22 -3.31 6.75
N ILE A 19 12.83 -2.08 6.50
CA ILE A 19 13.68 -0.91 6.49
C ILE A 19 13.03 0.19 7.31
N ALA A 20 13.82 0.92 8.07
CA ALA A 20 13.37 2.09 8.81
C ALA A 20 14.28 3.28 8.55
N GLY A 21 13.69 4.45 8.42
CA GLY A 21 14.40 5.68 8.14
C GLY A 21 13.69 6.92 8.64
N LEU A 22 14.36 8.04 8.49
CA LEU A 22 13.83 9.37 8.75
C LEU A 22 13.71 10.14 7.44
N LYS A 23 12.57 10.80 7.26
CA LYS A 23 12.39 11.74 6.16
C LYS A 23 13.06 13.06 6.52
N SER A 24 13.92 13.55 5.66
CA SER A 24 14.53 14.87 5.78
C SER A 24 13.65 15.96 5.15
N LYS A 25 13.90 17.20 5.46
CA LYS A 25 13.09 18.35 4.99
C LYS A 25 13.13 18.54 3.47
N ASP A 26 14.21 18.12 2.84
CA ASP A 26 14.43 18.14 1.39
C ASP A 26 13.79 16.95 0.64
N GLY A 27 13.05 16.10 1.36
CA GLY A 27 12.36 14.91 0.82
C GLY A 27 13.21 13.65 0.77
N GLY A 28 14.50 13.72 1.14
CA GLY A 28 15.38 12.56 1.24
C GLY A 28 14.99 11.62 2.40
N ILE A 29 15.44 10.37 2.34
CA ILE A 29 15.26 9.39 3.42
C ILE A 29 16.63 8.92 3.89
N THR A 30 16.91 9.13 5.18
CA THR A 30 18.09 8.55 5.84
C THR A 30 17.72 7.22 6.45
N VAL A 31 18.32 6.14 5.94
CA VAL A 31 18.12 4.78 6.45
C VAL A 31 18.82 4.62 7.79
N LEU A 32 18.09 4.18 8.81
CA LEU A 32 18.58 3.96 10.17
C LEU A 32 18.73 2.48 10.50
N ALA A 33 17.86 1.63 9.99
CA ALA A 33 17.87 0.20 10.28
C ALA A 33 17.37 -0.61 9.07
N VAL A 34 17.96 -1.78 8.89
CA VAL A 34 17.53 -2.78 7.91
C VAL A 34 17.51 -4.15 8.60
N ALA A 35 16.44 -4.91 8.41
CA ALA A 35 16.32 -6.27 8.89
C ALA A 35 15.83 -7.19 7.78
N LYS A 36 16.31 -8.44 7.77
CA LYS A 36 15.91 -9.45 6.79
C LYS A 36 15.73 -10.79 7.47
N GLU A 37 14.73 -11.57 7.02
CA GLU A 37 14.51 -12.97 7.40
C GLU A 37 14.21 -13.79 6.15
N ASP A 38 14.66 -15.03 6.13
CA ASP A 38 14.32 -15.97 5.07
C ASP A 38 12.83 -16.33 5.14
N SER A 39 12.15 -16.33 4.01
CA SER A 39 10.72 -16.62 3.88
C SER A 39 10.43 -17.74 2.86
N SER A 40 11.44 -18.36 2.29
CA SER A 40 11.32 -19.37 1.23
C SER A 40 10.43 -20.57 1.61
N GLU A 41 10.35 -20.89 2.91
CA GLU A 41 9.49 -21.95 3.44
C GLU A 41 8.09 -21.48 3.88
N SER A 42 7.73 -20.23 3.64
CA SER A 42 6.45 -19.68 4.08
C SER A 42 5.71 -18.86 3.01
N ILE A 43 6.44 -18.38 2.00
CA ILE A 43 5.88 -17.55 0.93
C ILE A 43 6.30 -18.10 -0.43
N ARG A 44 5.34 -18.29 -1.34
CA ARG A 44 5.58 -18.69 -2.73
C ARG A 44 4.84 -17.77 -3.68
N LYS A 45 5.56 -17.28 -4.70
CA LYS A 45 4.99 -16.39 -5.73
C LYS A 45 4.19 -15.22 -5.14
N GLY A 46 4.68 -14.69 -4.02
CA GLY A 46 4.05 -13.57 -3.30
C GLY A 46 2.87 -13.97 -2.40
N VAL A 47 2.51 -15.25 -2.32
CA VAL A 47 1.40 -15.74 -1.48
C VAL A 47 1.95 -16.45 -0.24
N ALA A 48 1.49 -16.04 0.94
CA ALA A 48 1.80 -16.72 2.20
C ALA A 48 1.00 -18.02 2.28
N TYR A 49 1.66 -19.15 2.07
CA TYR A 49 1.06 -20.48 2.19
C TYR A 49 1.20 -21.09 3.59
N ASN A 50 2.10 -20.54 4.41
CA ASN A 50 2.24 -20.91 5.82
C ASN A 50 2.21 -19.63 6.67
N LEU A 51 1.04 -19.32 7.23
CA LEU A 51 0.80 -18.09 7.98
C LEU A 51 1.59 -18.03 9.28
N ASP A 52 1.76 -19.15 9.98
CA ASP A 52 2.49 -19.20 11.26
C ASP A 52 3.97 -18.88 11.05
N ARG A 53 4.60 -19.50 10.03
CA ARG A 53 5.98 -19.20 9.67
C ARG A 53 6.14 -17.78 9.18
N THR A 54 5.22 -17.30 8.32
CA THR A 54 5.24 -15.90 7.84
C THR A 54 5.16 -14.92 9.00
N THR A 55 4.24 -15.16 9.94
CA THR A 55 4.09 -14.35 11.16
C THR A 55 5.34 -14.38 12.01
N SER A 56 5.96 -15.54 12.18
CA SER A 56 7.23 -15.68 12.92
C SER A 56 8.35 -14.86 12.26
N CYS A 57 8.50 -14.94 10.93
CA CYS A 57 9.49 -14.14 10.18
C CYS A 57 9.23 -12.63 10.33
N LEU A 58 7.97 -12.20 10.20
CA LEU A 58 7.58 -10.80 10.39
C LEU A 58 7.93 -10.30 11.81
N LYS A 59 7.59 -11.08 12.83
CA LYS A 59 7.93 -10.75 14.23
C LYS A 59 9.43 -10.57 14.42
N LYS A 60 10.25 -11.43 13.82
CA LYS A 60 11.73 -11.33 13.88
C LYS A 60 12.24 -10.06 13.20
N VAL A 61 11.73 -9.73 11.99
CA VAL A 61 12.09 -8.50 11.28
C VAL A 61 11.74 -7.27 12.12
N ILE A 62 10.52 -7.21 12.64
CA ILE A 62 10.07 -6.08 13.47
C ILE A 62 10.90 -5.98 14.74
N SER A 63 11.18 -7.10 15.41
CA SER A 63 12.01 -7.12 16.62
C SER A 63 13.43 -6.61 16.37
N LYS A 64 14.06 -6.99 15.25
CA LYS A 64 15.39 -6.49 14.88
C LYS A 64 15.38 -4.98 14.61
N LEU A 65 14.37 -4.48 13.89
CA LEU A 65 14.23 -3.03 13.64
C LEU A 65 14.04 -2.27 14.97
N ARG A 66 13.13 -2.73 15.84
CA ARG A 66 12.90 -2.14 17.18
C ARG A 66 14.17 -2.12 18.02
N GLY A 67 14.93 -3.21 18.03
CA GLY A 67 16.19 -3.32 18.77
C GLY A 67 17.23 -2.29 18.31
N THR A 68 17.32 -2.03 17.00
CA THR A 68 18.23 -1.03 16.43
C THR A 68 17.74 0.40 16.70
N LEU A 69 16.43 0.65 16.51
CA LEU A 69 15.83 1.98 16.68
C LEU A 69 15.66 2.37 18.16
N ARG A 70 15.60 1.38 19.05
CA ARG A 70 15.25 1.54 20.47
C ARG A 70 13.93 2.26 20.70
N THR A 71 12.95 1.99 19.83
CA THR A 71 11.61 2.57 19.88
C THR A 71 10.57 1.58 19.37
N GLU A 72 9.32 1.79 19.74
CA GLU A 72 8.19 1.01 19.24
C GLU A 72 7.87 1.42 17.80
N ILE A 73 7.41 0.42 17.01
CA ILE A 73 6.94 0.62 15.66
C ILE A 73 5.41 0.47 15.68
N ALA A 74 4.72 1.61 15.61
CA ALA A 74 3.26 1.64 15.63
C ALA A 74 2.65 1.44 14.23
N TYR A 75 3.35 1.88 13.17
CA TYR A 75 2.89 1.84 11.79
C TYR A 75 4.00 1.41 10.85
N ALA A 76 3.63 0.73 9.78
CA ALA A 76 4.55 0.38 8.70
C ALA A 76 3.80 0.37 7.36
N TYR A 77 4.47 0.80 6.30
CA TYR A 77 4.06 0.55 4.94
C TYR A 77 4.40 -0.89 4.59
N VAL A 78 3.46 -1.65 4.04
CA VAL A 78 3.67 -3.06 3.71
C VAL A 78 3.53 -3.26 2.22
N GLY A 79 4.60 -3.71 1.58
CA GLY A 79 4.60 -4.17 0.20
C GLY A 79 4.21 -5.64 0.15
N ILE A 80 3.14 -5.94 -0.57
CA ILE A 80 2.69 -7.29 -0.85
C ILE A 80 2.70 -7.50 -2.36
N GLY A 81 3.02 -8.72 -2.77
CA GLY A 81 2.95 -9.14 -4.17
C GLY A 81 2.15 -10.43 -4.28
N GLY A 82 1.81 -10.81 -5.50
CA GLY A 82 1.15 -12.07 -5.76
C GLY A 82 0.61 -12.13 -7.17
N GLN A 83 0.52 -13.32 -7.74
CA GLN A 83 -0.02 -13.52 -9.09
C GLN A 83 -1.52 -13.24 -9.19
N SER A 84 -2.22 -13.20 -8.06
CA SER A 84 -3.63 -12.87 -7.95
C SER A 84 -3.92 -11.36 -7.90
N ILE A 85 -2.90 -10.54 -7.61
CA ILE A 85 -3.06 -9.08 -7.62
C ILE A 85 -3.06 -8.60 -9.07
N ARG A 86 -4.13 -7.93 -9.49
CA ARG A 86 -4.33 -7.44 -10.85
C ARG A 86 -4.81 -6.01 -10.84
N GLY A 87 -4.35 -5.21 -11.80
CA GLY A 87 -4.93 -3.91 -12.10
C GLY A 87 -6.05 -4.07 -13.13
N ILE A 88 -7.24 -3.61 -12.80
CA ILE A 88 -8.38 -3.55 -13.72
C ILE A 88 -8.65 -2.08 -14.00
N LYS A 89 -8.69 -1.70 -15.28
CA LYS A 89 -9.10 -0.34 -15.66
C LYS A 89 -10.62 -0.28 -15.73
N ASN A 90 -11.19 0.72 -15.09
CA ASN A 90 -12.62 1.00 -15.14
C ASN A 90 -12.85 2.48 -15.38
N THR A 91 -14.01 2.83 -15.93
CA THR A 91 -14.45 4.20 -16.12
C THR A 91 -15.85 4.34 -15.53
N VAL A 92 -16.00 5.28 -14.63
CA VAL A 92 -17.31 5.66 -14.07
C VAL A 92 -17.67 7.03 -14.60
N ILE A 93 -18.90 7.19 -15.09
CA ILE A 93 -19.40 8.42 -15.68
C ILE A 93 -20.55 8.92 -14.80
N LYS A 94 -20.56 10.21 -14.51
CA LYS A 94 -21.67 10.91 -13.85
C LYS A 94 -22.10 12.07 -14.74
N GLU A 95 -23.35 12.05 -15.14
CA GLU A 95 -23.94 13.18 -15.87
C GLU A 95 -24.31 14.26 -14.85
N LEU A 96 -23.96 15.49 -15.16
CA LEU A 96 -24.24 16.67 -14.33
C LEU A 96 -25.10 17.64 -15.14
N PRO A 97 -26.00 18.41 -14.49
CA PRO A 97 -26.68 19.52 -15.14
C PRO A 97 -25.69 20.56 -15.68
N ASP A 98 -26.09 21.27 -16.72
CA ASP A 98 -25.30 22.38 -17.28
C ASP A 98 -24.91 23.38 -16.20
N ASP A 99 -23.74 23.99 -16.33
CA ASP A 99 -23.18 24.97 -15.41
C ASP A 99 -22.96 24.46 -13.96
N THR A 100 -22.91 23.14 -13.76
CA THR A 100 -22.61 22.57 -12.44
C THR A 100 -21.13 22.75 -12.08
N VAL A 101 -20.87 23.35 -10.91
CA VAL A 101 -19.51 23.42 -10.35
C VAL A 101 -19.18 22.07 -9.70
N ILE A 102 -18.11 21.43 -10.17
CA ILE A 102 -17.66 20.16 -9.64
C ILE A 102 -17.11 20.36 -8.21
N SER A 103 -17.69 19.66 -7.26
CA SER A 103 -17.26 19.64 -5.86
C SER A 103 -16.46 18.39 -5.52
N GLN A 104 -15.72 18.45 -4.40
CA GLN A 104 -15.02 17.28 -3.88
C GLN A 104 -15.98 16.12 -3.55
N ASP A 105 -17.15 16.43 -3.02
CA ASP A 105 -18.18 15.41 -2.71
C ASP A 105 -18.58 14.61 -3.96
N MET A 106 -18.70 15.26 -5.10
CA MET A 106 -19.01 14.56 -6.37
C MET A 106 -17.89 13.62 -6.82
N VAL A 107 -16.64 14.00 -6.58
CA VAL A 107 -15.47 13.18 -6.85
C VAL A 107 -15.46 11.97 -5.91
N ASP A 108 -15.74 12.20 -4.62
CA ASP A 108 -15.77 11.14 -3.61
C ASP A 108 -16.90 10.14 -3.90
N GLU A 109 -18.08 10.59 -4.32
CA GLU A 109 -19.18 9.71 -4.77
C GLU A 109 -18.77 8.82 -5.96
N LEU A 110 -18.03 9.36 -6.96
CA LEU A 110 -17.52 8.57 -8.08
C LEU A 110 -16.51 7.52 -7.61
N MET A 111 -15.64 7.88 -6.68
CA MET A 111 -14.66 6.96 -6.09
C MET A 111 -15.35 5.84 -5.30
N ASP A 112 -16.36 6.16 -4.51
CA ASP A 112 -17.14 5.19 -3.73
C ASP A 112 -17.95 4.27 -4.65
N SER A 113 -18.52 4.79 -5.72
CA SER A 113 -19.18 3.99 -6.75
C SER A 113 -18.20 2.98 -7.38
N ASN A 114 -16.98 3.40 -7.65
CA ASN A 114 -15.94 2.53 -8.20
C ASN A 114 -15.48 1.46 -7.20
N ARG A 115 -15.33 1.82 -5.92
CA ARG A 115 -14.98 0.88 -4.83
C ARG A 115 -16.07 -0.14 -4.53
N SER A 116 -17.33 0.23 -4.75
CA SER A 116 -18.50 -0.65 -4.51
C SER A 116 -18.76 -1.66 -5.62
N MET A 117 -17.98 -1.64 -6.70
CA MET A 117 -18.11 -2.62 -7.79
C MET A 117 -17.78 -4.02 -7.27
N SER A 118 -18.45 -5.02 -7.82
CA SER A 118 -18.20 -6.42 -7.49
C SER A 118 -17.58 -7.13 -8.69
N TYR A 119 -16.53 -7.89 -8.43
CA TYR A 119 -15.89 -8.76 -9.42
C TYR A 119 -15.98 -10.21 -8.95
N PRO A 120 -16.33 -11.17 -9.83
CA PRO A 120 -16.37 -12.58 -9.44
C PRO A 120 -15.02 -13.05 -8.89
N ASP A 121 -15.05 -13.68 -7.72
CA ASP A 121 -13.87 -14.27 -7.05
C ASP A 121 -12.72 -13.29 -6.77
N GLN A 122 -13.00 -11.98 -6.67
CA GLN A 122 -12.00 -10.95 -6.41
C GLN A 122 -12.52 -9.89 -5.43
N ASP A 123 -11.63 -9.45 -4.55
CA ASP A 123 -11.87 -8.32 -3.67
C ASP A 123 -11.11 -7.09 -4.19
N ILE A 124 -11.72 -5.93 -4.10
CA ILE A 124 -11.07 -4.67 -4.42
C ILE A 124 -10.18 -4.27 -3.24
N LEU A 125 -8.87 -4.23 -3.46
CA LEU A 125 -7.92 -3.77 -2.45
C LEU A 125 -7.87 -2.24 -2.37
N ASP A 126 -7.89 -1.59 -3.54
CA ASP A 126 -7.90 -0.13 -3.64
C ASP A 126 -8.41 0.32 -5.02
N ALA A 127 -8.91 1.55 -5.09
CA ALA A 127 -9.28 2.22 -6.32
C ALA A 127 -8.39 3.46 -6.49
N ILE A 128 -7.55 3.43 -7.53
CA ILE A 128 -6.56 4.49 -7.79
C ILE A 128 -6.99 5.27 -9.01
N THR A 129 -7.29 6.55 -8.82
CA THR A 129 -7.61 7.46 -9.92
C THR A 129 -6.43 7.59 -10.86
N GLN A 130 -6.67 7.46 -12.16
CA GLN A 130 -5.68 7.67 -13.20
C GLN A 130 -5.84 9.04 -13.86
N GLU A 131 -7.08 9.41 -14.18
CA GLU A 131 -7.40 10.69 -14.79
C GLU A 131 -8.87 11.06 -14.52
N TYR A 132 -9.15 12.34 -14.56
CA TYR A 132 -10.51 12.87 -14.65
C TYR A 132 -10.71 13.50 -16.03
N LYS A 133 -11.93 13.36 -16.55
CA LYS A 133 -12.38 14.04 -17.77
C LYS A 133 -13.63 14.85 -17.44
N VAL A 134 -13.63 16.10 -17.84
CA VAL A 134 -14.81 16.96 -17.76
C VAL A 134 -15.13 17.38 -19.19
N ASP A 135 -16.31 17.02 -19.68
CA ASP A 135 -16.71 17.18 -21.06
C ASP A 135 -15.69 16.58 -22.05
N MET A 136 -14.95 17.39 -22.76
CA MET A 136 -13.88 16.98 -23.66
C MET A 136 -12.48 17.32 -23.14
N GLN A 137 -12.37 17.76 -21.88
CA GLN A 137 -11.09 18.17 -21.29
C GLN A 137 -10.53 17.11 -20.33
N TYR A 138 -9.20 16.91 -20.39
CA TYR A 138 -8.48 16.00 -19.50
C TYR A 138 -7.85 16.81 -18.38
N GLN A 139 -8.06 16.39 -17.13
CA GLN A 139 -7.31 16.88 -15.97
C GLN A 139 -6.65 15.72 -15.25
N LEU A 140 -5.38 15.89 -14.96
CA LEU A 140 -4.54 14.94 -14.21
C LEU A 140 -4.63 15.22 -12.71
#